data_b79ec1e468acf7bb81a55f45fe908245
#
_entry.id   b79ec1e468acf7bb81a55f45fe908245
#
_cell.length_a   1.000
_cell.length_b   1.000
_cell.length_c   1.000
_cell.angle_alpha   90.00
_cell.angle_beta   90.00
_cell.angle_gamma   90.00
#
_symmetry.space_group_name_H-M   'P 1'
#
loop_
_entity.id
_entity.type
_entity.pdbx_description
1 polymer ?
#
loop_
_entity_poly.entity_id
_entity_poly.type
_entity_poly.pdbx_seq_one_letter_code
_entity_poly.pdbx_strand_id
1 'polypeptide(L)'
;MPIEILGMVGTKDASETRGSYVEGPAIDTDYLTRFARAHDDGGFDRVLIGYGATGPDGWAVASHVLHVTDELKVLIAHRPGFVQPTLLARKAATLDHLTGGGRVAIHFITGGDEADQRRDGDFLGHDDRYRRTAEYMGILRQVWGSAAPFDHDGEFYRYEGAFSSVKPAHGSIPLYFGGASAAAIEAGAAQADVYMLWGEPLAAIAERVAEVRAAADRVGRTVRFSLSTRPILGDTEQEAWDRAEEIGAKTAERLAQAAQGGGPGAPLRGHGGARNSSSSSVGRERLLGFAEKQDVYDERLWTTVARLTGAGGNSTAVVGTPEQVAEALLKYYDLGVTTHLIRGFDPYEDAVEYGEKLLPLLRDGAAKRDAERGVLA
;
A
#
# COMPACT_ATOMS: atom_id res chain seq x y z
N MET A 1 -15.03 -1.48 -14.36
CA MET A 1 -14.64 -0.29 -13.52
C MET A 1 -13.26 0.15 -13.97
N PRO A 2 -12.97 1.44 -14.06
CA PRO A 2 -11.65 1.88 -14.49
C PRO A 2 -10.56 1.35 -13.54
N ILE A 3 -9.39 1.03 -14.11
CA ILE A 3 -8.23 0.65 -13.33
C ILE A 3 -7.75 1.83 -12.48
N GLU A 4 -7.41 1.62 -11.23
CA GLU A 4 -6.83 2.63 -10.33
C GLU A 4 -5.34 2.33 -10.13
N ILE A 5 -4.48 3.33 -10.34
CA ILE A 5 -3.03 3.16 -10.24
C ILE A 5 -2.49 4.03 -9.11
N LEU A 6 -1.91 3.37 -8.13
CA LEU A 6 -1.35 4.00 -6.94
C LEU A 6 0.17 4.04 -7.03
N GLY A 7 0.74 5.19 -6.73
CA GLY A 7 2.16 5.34 -6.41
C GLY A 7 2.41 5.30 -4.90
N MET A 8 3.62 5.64 -4.51
CA MET A 8 4.01 5.81 -3.11
C MET A 8 4.98 6.97 -2.98
N VAL A 9 4.72 7.91 -2.07
CA VAL A 9 5.64 9.02 -1.81
C VAL A 9 6.47 8.79 -0.56
N GLY A 10 7.71 9.27 -0.60
CA GLY A 10 8.62 9.36 0.53
C GLY A 10 8.97 10.81 0.82
N THR A 11 9.38 11.09 2.06
CA THR A 11 9.73 12.44 2.51
C THR A 11 11.18 12.85 2.20
N LYS A 12 11.96 11.94 1.64
CA LYS A 12 13.33 12.18 1.15
C LYS A 12 13.68 11.17 0.08
N ASP A 13 14.73 11.42 -0.70
CA ASP A 13 15.24 10.45 -1.65
C ASP A 13 15.65 9.14 -0.95
N ALA A 14 15.19 8.04 -1.48
CA ALA A 14 15.40 6.70 -0.95
C ALA A 14 15.73 5.70 -2.07
N SER A 15 16.53 6.12 -3.04
CA SER A 15 17.03 5.26 -4.11
C SER A 15 17.68 3.99 -3.54
N GLU A 16 17.29 2.86 -4.08
CA GLU A 16 17.83 1.55 -3.71
C GLU A 16 18.96 1.10 -4.62
N THR A 17 19.20 1.81 -5.73
CA THR A 17 20.23 1.48 -6.74
C THR A 17 21.46 2.37 -6.63
N ARG A 18 21.32 3.62 -6.23
CA ARG A 18 22.43 4.59 -6.16
C ARG A 18 23.39 4.39 -4.99
N GLY A 19 23.18 3.37 -4.15
CA GLY A 19 24.16 2.90 -3.16
C GLY A 19 24.42 3.81 -1.95
N SER A 20 24.01 5.05 -2.01
CA SER A 20 24.15 6.00 -0.91
C SER A 20 22.78 6.23 -0.27
N TYR A 21 22.66 5.87 0.99
CA TYR A 21 21.67 6.53 1.82
C TYR A 21 21.98 8.02 1.75
N VAL A 22 21.08 8.78 1.15
CA VAL A 22 21.22 10.22 1.10
C VAL A 22 21.27 10.73 2.54
N GLU A 23 22.44 11.18 2.98
CA GLU A 23 22.57 11.93 4.21
C GLU A 23 21.72 13.19 4.05
N GLY A 24 20.84 13.43 4.98
CA GLY A 24 19.95 14.58 4.88
C GLY A 24 18.87 14.55 5.94
N PRO A 25 18.04 15.57 5.99
CA PRO A 25 16.93 15.64 6.94
C PRO A 25 15.95 14.47 6.71
N ALA A 26 15.25 14.08 7.77
CA ALA A 26 14.18 13.07 7.68
C ALA A 26 13.04 13.53 6.77
N ILE A 27 12.88 14.84 6.58
CA ILE A 27 11.92 15.47 5.70
C ILE A 27 12.68 16.48 4.82
N ASP A 28 12.73 16.20 3.53
CA ASP A 28 13.13 17.13 2.47
C ASP A 28 11.87 17.61 1.77
N THR A 29 11.45 18.83 2.07
CA THR A 29 10.20 19.39 1.58
C THR A 29 10.23 19.61 0.07
N ASP A 30 11.39 19.98 -0.49
CA ASP A 30 11.52 20.21 -1.93
C ASP A 30 11.46 18.88 -2.69
N TYR A 31 12.10 17.84 -2.18
CA TYR A 31 11.99 16.49 -2.73
C TYR A 31 10.55 15.99 -2.67
N LEU A 32 9.90 16.08 -1.50
CA LEU A 32 8.50 15.64 -1.33
C LEU A 32 7.56 16.35 -2.30
N THR A 33 7.74 17.68 -2.45
CA THR A 33 6.93 18.49 -3.37
C THR A 33 7.12 18.05 -4.83
N ARG A 34 8.36 17.90 -5.28
CA ARG A 34 8.66 17.44 -6.65
C ARG A 34 8.13 16.03 -6.88
N PHE A 35 8.30 15.15 -5.92
CA PHE A 35 7.87 13.75 -6.03
C PHE A 35 6.34 13.61 -6.06
N ALA A 36 5.61 14.40 -5.25
CA ALA A 36 4.16 14.45 -5.31
C ALA A 36 3.66 14.94 -6.67
N ARG A 37 4.27 16.03 -7.20
CA ARG A 37 3.94 16.56 -8.52
C ARG A 37 4.25 15.58 -9.66
N ALA A 38 5.37 14.86 -9.58
CA ALA A 38 5.70 13.85 -10.58
C ALA A 38 4.63 12.74 -10.66
N HIS A 39 4.00 12.37 -9.55
CA HIS A 39 2.87 11.46 -9.57
C HIS A 39 1.61 12.09 -10.16
N ASP A 40 1.31 13.34 -9.80
CA ASP A 40 0.14 14.08 -10.33
C ASP A 40 0.26 14.25 -11.84
N ASP A 41 1.39 14.80 -12.31
CA ASP A 41 1.69 15.03 -13.72
C ASP A 41 1.76 13.70 -14.53
N GLY A 42 2.27 12.62 -13.91
CA GLY A 42 2.37 11.28 -14.48
C GLY A 42 1.02 10.53 -14.53
N GLY A 43 -0.06 11.13 -14.02
CA GLY A 43 -1.41 10.57 -14.10
C GLY A 43 -1.67 9.40 -13.14
N PHE A 44 -0.97 9.32 -12.01
CA PHE A 44 -1.37 8.42 -10.93
C PHE A 44 -2.67 8.89 -10.30
N ASP A 45 -3.54 7.93 -9.96
CA ASP A 45 -4.81 8.27 -9.31
C ASP A 45 -4.62 8.64 -7.84
N ARG A 46 -3.60 8.03 -7.19
CA ARG A 46 -3.41 8.15 -5.74
C ARG A 46 -1.96 7.82 -5.34
N VAL A 47 -1.51 8.33 -4.20
CA VAL A 47 -0.24 7.91 -3.60
C VAL A 47 -0.43 7.39 -2.19
N LEU A 48 0.22 6.26 -1.89
CA LEU A 48 0.32 5.73 -0.53
C LEU A 48 1.34 6.56 0.27
N ILE A 49 0.91 7.00 1.44
CA ILE A 49 1.77 7.60 2.46
C ILE A 49 1.93 6.59 3.58
N GLY A 50 3.14 6.11 3.75
CA GLY A 50 3.42 5.07 4.71
C GLY A 50 3.35 5.51 6.16
N TYR A 51 3.39 4.53 7.06
CA TYR A 51 3.47 4.72 8.50
C TYR A 51 4.63 3.92 9.07
N GLY A 52 5.35 4.50 10.02
CA GLY A 52 6.33 3.82 10.85
C GLY A 52 6.51 4.60 12.14
N ALA A 53 6.67 3.91 13.27
CA ALA A 53 6.79 4.50 14.60
C ALA A 53 8.02 5.45 14.78
N THR A 54 8.92 5.45 13.81
CA THR A 54 10.11 6.32 13.80
C THR A 54 10.13 7.29 12.61
N GLY A 55 9.09 7.27 11.78
CA GLY A 55 8.98 8.09 10.58
C GLY A 55 8.18 9.37 10.78
N PRO A 56 8.10 10.20 9.74
CA PRO A 56 7.23 11.37 9.73
C PRO A 56 5.75 11.00 9.90
N ASP A 57 4.97 11.92 10.48
CA ASP A 57 3.51 11.75 10.60
C ASP A 57 2.83 11.75 9.24
N GLY A 58 2.14 10.67 8.92
CA GLY A 58 1.52 10.46 7.60
C GLY A 58 0.40 11.46 7.29
N TRP A 59 -0.32 11.99 8.28
CA TRP A 59 -1.40 12.96 8.07
C TRP A 59 -0.85 14.34 7.73
N ALA A 60 0.25 14.74 8.36
CA ALA A 60 0.95 15.99 8.03
C ALA A 60 1.54 15.92 6.62
N VAL A 61 2.18 14.80 6.26
CA VAL A 61 2.71 14.57 4.90
C VAL A 61 1.56 14.58 3.87
N ALA A 62 0.43 13.92 4.15
CA ALA A 62 -0.73 13.93 3.27
C ALA A 62 -1.29 15.33 3.04
N SER A 63 -1.36 16.14 4.09
CA SER A 63 -1.83 17.52 3.97
C SER A 63 -0.92 18.35 3.05
N HIS A 64 0.40 18.14 3.11
CA HIS A 64 1.35 18.80 2.21
C HIS A 64 1.16 18.33 0.77
N VAL A 65 1.12 16.99 0.53
CA VAL A 65 0.91 16.42 -0.81
C VAL A 65 -0.36 16.97 -1.44
N LEU A 66 -1.48 16.96 -0.72
CA LEU A 66 -2.76 17.47 -1.20
C LEU A 66 -2.75 18.99 -1.51
N HIS A 67 -1.90 19.73 -0.82
CA HIS A 67 -1.75 21.19 -1.03
C HIS A 67 -0.93 21.53 -2.28
N VAL A 68 0.05 20.68 -2.64
CA VAL A 68 0.99 20.94 -3.73
C VAL A 68 0.63 20.25 -5.04
N THR A 69 -0.49 19.51 -5.07
CA THR A 69 -1.03 18.77 -6.22
C THR A 69 -2.49 19.13 -6.46
N ASP A 70 -2.95 19.01 -7.71
CA ASP A 70 -4.30 19.42 -8.12
C ASP A 70 -5.28 18.23 -8.08
N GLU A 71 -4.96 17.10 -8.73
CA GLU A 71 -5.86 15.95 -8.89
C GLU A 71 -5.45 14.72 -8.05
N LEU A 72 -4.17 14.62 -7.70
CA LEU A 72 -3.62 13.47 -7.00
C LEU A 72 -4.34 13.22 -5.66
N LYS A 73 -4.79 12.00 -5.45
CA LYS A 73 -5.43 11.54 -4.21
C LYS A 73 -4.38 10.93 -3.28
N VAL A 74 -4.70 10.85 -1.99
CA VAL A 74 -3.84 10.21 -0.99
C VAL A 74 -4.50 8.99 -0.37
N LEU A 75 -3.68 7.98 -0.09
CA LEU A 75 -4.00 6.81 0.71
C LEU A 75 -3.12 6.86 1.97
N ILE A 76 -3.69 7.22 3.10
CA ILE A 76 -2.95 7.48 4.32
C ILE A 76 -2.89 6.20 5.14
N ALA A 77 -1.69 5.63 5.33
CA ALA A 77 -1.52 4.52 6.24
C ALA A 77 -1.85 4.96 7.67
N HIS A 78 -2.72 4.20 8.32
CA HIS A 78 -3.19 4.48 9.67
C HIS A 78 -3.18 3.22 10.52
N ARG A 79 -2.65 3.34 11.72
CA ARG A 79 -2.61 2.27 12.70
C ARG A 79 -3.66 2.52 13.78
N PRO A 80 -4.70 1.66 13.91
CA PRO A 80 -5.70 1.77 14.98
C PRO A 80 -5.06 1.66 16.36
N GLY A 81 -5.64 2.39 17.34
CA GLY A 81 -5.22 2.35 18.73
C GLY A 81 -4.49 3.60 19.22
N PHE A 82 -3.89 4.40 18.32
CA PHE A 82 -3.14 5.60 18.71
C PHE A 82 -3.95 6.90 18.57
N VAL A 83 -4.98 6.89 17.75
CA VAL A 83 -5.95 7.98 17.60
C VAL A 83 -7.33 7.39 17.75
N GLN A 84 -8.19 8.00 18.54
CA GLN A 84 -9.58 7.53 18.72
C GLN A 84 -10.36 7.60 17.41
N PRO A 85 -11.19 6.57 17.07
CA PRO A 85 -11.92 6.53 15.80
C PRO A 85 -12.82 7.75 15.57
N THR A 86 -13.48 8.28 16.59
CA THR A 86 -14.29 9.50 16.46
C THR A 86 -13.46 10.73 16.10
N LEU A 87 -12.25 10.84 16.62
CA LEU A 87 -11.31 11.91 16.26
C LEU A 87 -10.78 11.72 14.84
N LEU A 88 -10.42 10.49 14.46
CA LEU A 88 -9.99 10.20 13.10
C LEU A 88 -11.09 10.48 12.08
N ALA A 89 -12.34 10.13 12.39
CA ALA A 89 -13.48 10.40 11.52
C ALA A 89 -13.61 11.90 11.18
N ARG A 90 -13.49 12.77 12.20
CA ARG A 90 -13.51 14.24 12.00
C ARG A 90 -12.27 14.72 11.24
N LYS A 91 -11.09 14.24 11.61
CA LYS A 91 -9.82 14.61 10.96
C LYS A 91 -9.86 14.31 9.47
N ALA A 92 -10.28 13.10 9.11
CA ALA A 92 -10.36 12.66 7.72
C ALA A 92 -11.42 13.46 6.93
N ALA A 93 -12.62 13.63 7.48
CA ALA A 93 -13.65 14.41 6.83
C ALA A 93 -13.26 15.91 6.67
N THR A 94 -12.58 16.47 7.66
CA THR A 94 -12.08 17.84 7.55
C THR A 94 -11.05 17.99 6.43
N LEU A 95 -10.08 17.07 6.35
CA LEU A 95 -9.08 17.09 5.29
C LEU A 95 -9.73 16.89 3.92
N ASP A 96 -10.73 16.00 3.82
CA ASP A 96 -11.49 15.76 2.61
C ASP A 96 -12.15 17.06 2.09
N HIS A 97 -12.84 17.82 2.97
CA HIS A 97 -13.42 19.11 2.60
C HIS A 97 -12.39 20.19 2.20
N LEU A 98 -11.27 20.27 2.94
CA LEU A 98 -10.23 21.26 2.66
C LEU A 98 -9.55 21.05 1.29
N THR A 99 -9.70 19.87 0.72
CA THR A 99 -9.09 19.48 -0.56
C THR A 99 -10.11 19.25 -1.68
N GLY A 100 -11.32 19.79 -1.54
CA GLY A 100 -12.35 19.75 -2.56
C GLY A 100 -13.23 18.49 -2.55
N GLY A 101 -12.94 17.53 -1.68
CA GLY A 101 -13.69 16.27 -1.53
C GLY A 101 -13.20 15.13 -2.45
N GLY A 102 -13.25 13.91 -1.93
CA GLY A 102 -12.94 12.69 -2.69
C GLY A 102 -11.45 12.39 -2.90
N ARG A 103 -10.54 13.21 -2.34
CA ARG A 103 -9.10 13.00 -2.48
C ARG A 103 -8.47 12.18 -1.35
N VAL A 104 -9.17 11.93 -0.26
CA VAL A 104 -8.66 11.21 0.93
C VAL A 104 -9.14 9.76 0.94
N ALA A 105 -8.24 8.84 1.25
CA ALA A 105 -8.54 7.46 1.62
C ALA A 105 -7.65 7.01 2.77
N ILE A 106 -8.06 5.98 3.50
CA ILE A 106 -7.33 5.48 4.67
C ILE A 106 -6.95 4.02 4.45
N HIS A 107 -5.65 3.71 4.61
CA HIS A 107 -5.15 2.33 4.61
C HIS A 107 -4.92 1.86 6.04
N PHE A 108 -5.75 0.95 6.51
CA PHE A 108 -5.59 0.36 7.83
C PHE A 108 -4.50 -0.69 7.83
N ILE A 109 -3.44 -0.43 8.58
CA ILE A 109 -2.32 -1.33 8.83
C ILE A 109 -2.39 -1.80 10.28
N THR A 110 -2.77 -3.06 10.47
CA THR A 110 -2.91 -3.64 11.82
C THR A 110 -1.54 -3.95 12.44
N GLY A 111 -0.50 -3.99 11.60
CA GLY A 111 0.90 -4.09 12.00
C GLY A 111 1.39 -5.53 12.18
N GLY A 112 2.36 -5.90 11.34
CA GLY A 112 3.09 -7.16 11.40
C GLY A 112 4.39 -7.12 12.22
N ASP A 113 4.82 -5.95 12.69
CA ASP A 113 6.03 -5.76 13.50
C ASP A 113 5.65 -5.36 14.92
N GLU A 114 5.79 -6.29 15.86
CA GLU A 114 5.48 -6.05 17.28
C GLU A 114 6.40 -5.00 17.92
N ALA A 115 7.66 -4.95 17.53
CA ALA A 115 8.58 -3.96 18.08
C ALA A 115 8.18 -2.54 17.65
N ASP A 116 7.69 -2.38 16.43
CA ASP A 116 7.19 -1.11 15.91
C ASP A 116 5.86 -0.70 16.60
N GLN A 117 4.98 -1.67 16.90
CA GLN A 117 3.76 -1.44 17.67
C GLN A 117 4.07 -0.95 19.08
N ARG A 118 4.99 -1.63 19.77
CA ARG A 118 5.38 -1.32 21.14
C ARG A 118 6.07 0.04 21.28
N ARG A 119 6.72 0.54 20.22
CA ARG A 119 7.31 1.90 20.22
C ARG A 119 6.26 2.99 20.37
N ASP A 120 5.07 2.78 19.81
CA ASP A 120 3.94 3.69 19.93
C ASP A 120 3.00 3.30 21.10
N GLY A 121 3.36 2.30 21.91
CA GLY A 121 2.62 1.93 23.12
C GLY A 121 1.52 0.89 22.90
N ASP A 122 1.49 0.18 21.77
CA ASP A 122 0.53 -0.90 21.54
C ASP A 122 1.11 -2.26 21.93
N PHE A 123 0.49 -2.89 22.90
CA PHE A 123 0.87 -4.19 23.46
C PHE A 123 -0.19 -5.28 23.22
N LEU A 124 -1.22 -5.00 22.43
CA LEU A 124 -2.25 -5.99 22.10
C LEU A 124 -1.66 -7.16 21.29
N GLY A 125 -2.23 -8.35 21.50
CA GLY A 125 -1.95 -9.54 20.71
C GLY A 125 -2.38 -9.38 19.24
N HIS A 126 -1.83 -10.25 18.38
CA HIS A 126 -2.06 -10.17 16.92
C HIS A 126 -3.56 -10.17 16.58
N ASP A 127 -4.34 -11.13 17.05
CA ASP A 127 -5.75 -11.26 16.68
C ASP A 127 -6.63 -10.17 17.32
N ASP A 128 -6.27 -9.73 18.54
CA ASP A 128 -6.95 -8.59 19.20
C ASP A 128 -6.79 -7.31 18.41
N ARG A 129 -5.61 -7.08 17.82
CA ARG A 129 -5.40 -5.92 16.95
C ARG A 129 -6.32 -5.96 15.71
N TYR A 130 -6.58 -7.15 15.12
CA TYR A 130 -7.51 -7.27 13.99
C TYR A 130 -8.97 -7.04 14.43
N ARG A 131 -9.39 -7.58 15.58
CA ARG A 131 -10.73 -7.31 16.13
C ARG A 131 -10.91 -5.82 16.41
N ARG A 132 -9.92 -5.19 17.06
CA ARG A 132 -9.91 -3.75 17.29
C ARG A 132 -9.99 -2.96 15.97
N THR A 133 -9.29 -3.37 14.95
CA THR A 133 -9.33 -2.70 13.64
C THR A 133 -10.71 -2.79 13.00
N ALA A 134 -11.36 -3.95 13.06
CA ALA A 134 -12.72 -4.11 12.55
C ALA A 134 -13.72 -3.21 13.28
N GLU A 135 -13.67 -3.17 14.62
CA GLU A 135 -14.49 -2.28 15.45
C GLU A 135 -14.22 -0.80 15.10
N TYR A 136 -12.94 -0.43 14.99
CA TYR A 136 -12.51 0.91 14.64
C TYR A 136 -13.11 1.39 13.31
N MET A 137 -12.99 0.59 12.25
CA MET A 137 -13.53 0.90 10.92
C MET A 137 -15.06 1.00 10.95
N GLY A 138 -15.73 0.15 11.73
CA GLY A 138 -17.17 0.22 11.96
C GLY A 138 -17.62 1.53 12.60
N ILE A 139 -16.88 1.99 13.62
CA ILE A 139 -17.15 3.28 14.28
C ILE A 139 -16.95 4.45 13.32
N LEU A 140 -15.90 4.44 12.48
CA LEU A 140 -15.73 5.49 11.46
C LEU A 140 -16.97 5.61 10.55
N ARG A 141 -17.44 4.48 10.02
CA ARG A 141 -18.64 4.46 9.16
C ARG A 141 -19.87 4.97 9.91
N GLN A 142 -20.01 4.58 11.16
CA GLN A 142 -21.13 5.03 11.99
C GLN A 142 -21.06 6.55 12.24
N VAL A 143 -19.89 7.10 12.61
CA VAL A 143 -19.70 8.56 12.78
C VAL A 143 -20.00 9.32 11.51
N TRP A 144 -19.58 8.81 10.35
CA TRP A 144 -19.86 9.47 9.06
C TRP A 144 -21.32 9.37 8.66
N GLY A 145 -21.98 8.23 8.90
CA GLY A 145 -23.35 7.98 8.47
C GLY A 145 -24.43 8.50 9.43
N SER A 146 -24.15 8.64 10.73
CA SER A 146 -25.17 9.01 11.73
C SER A 146 -25.60 10.46 11.59
N ALA A 147 -26.91 10.67 11.57
CA ALA A 147 -27.53 12.01 11.58
C ALA A 147 -27.65 12.60 13.00
N ALA A 148 -27.52 11.77 14.03
CA ALA A 148 -27.68 12.15 15.45
C ALA A 148 -26.56 11.51 16.31
N PRO A 149 -26.30 12.03 17.52
CA PRO A 149 -25.42 11.39 18.48
C PRO A 149 -25.83 9.94 18.77
N PHE A 150 -24.85 9.07 18.99
CA PHE A 150 -25.05 7.65 19.35
C PHE A 150 -24.08 7.22 20.43
N ASP A 151 -24.47 6.19 21.16
CA ASP A 151 -23.62 5.51 22.13
C ASP A 151 -23.01 4.27 21.46
N HIS A 152 -21.79 3.92 21.88
CA HIS A 152 -21.09 2.72 21.47
C HIS A 152 -20.46 2.06 22.70
N ASP A 153 -20.75 0.79 22.93
CA ASP A 153 -20.16 -0.02 24.01
C ASP A 153 -19.63 -1.32 23.40
N GLY A 154 -18.41 -1.25 22.88
CA GLY A 154 -17.74 -2.33 22.17
C GLY A 154 -16.64 -3.00 23.01
N GLU A 155 -15.88 -3.90 22.37
CA GLU A 155 -14.79 -4.63 23.02
C GLU A 155 -13.59 -3.71 23.32
N PHE A 156 -13.28 -2.77 22.42
CA PHE A 156 -12.09 -1.92 22.51
C PHE A 156 -12.42 -0.44 22.69
N TYR A 157 -13.63 -0.03 22.33
CA TYR A 157 -14.01 1.38 22.36
C TYR A 157 -15.38 1.57 23.03
N ARG A 158 -15.46 2.64 23.81
CA ARG A 158 -16.71 3.06 24.43
C ARG A 158 -16.92 4.55 24.27
N TYR A 159 -18.09 4.96 23.79
CA TYR A 159 -18.49 6.35 23.59
C TYR A 159 -19.90 6.60 24.08
N GLU A 160 -20.12 7.79 24.62
CA GLU A 160 -21.43 8.31 24.98
C GLU A 160 -21.66 9.58 24.12
N GLY A 161 -22.76 9.60 23.33
CA GLY A 161 -23.11 10.71 22.48
C GLY A 161 -22.10 10.99 21.35
N ALA A 162 -21.46 9.97 20.79
CA ALA A 162 -20.51 10.12 19.68
C ALA A 162 -21.17 10.75 18.46
N PHE A 163 -20.60 11.81 17.93
CA PHE A 163 -21.14 12.54 16.77
C PHE A 163 -20.06 13.40 16.11
N SER A 164 -20.23 13.66 14.83
CA SER A 164 -19.48 14.67 14.09
C SER A 164 -20.45 15.46 13.20
N SER A 165 -20.40 16.78 13.28
CA SER A 165 -21.11 17.65 12.33
C SER A 165 -20.42 17.69 10.96
N VAL A 166 -19.12 17.37 10.90
CA VAL A 166 -18.36 17.30 9.66
C VAL A 166 -18.42 15.86 9.14
N LYS A 167 -19.08 15.69 8.00
CA LYS A 167 -19.18 14.42 7.26
C LYS A 167 -18.27 14.45 6.03
N PRO A 168 -17.81 13.32 5.49
CA PRO A 168 -17.12 13.32 4.19
C PRO A 168 -17.95 13.98 3.09
N ALA A 169 -17.30 14.68 2.17
CA ALA A 169 -17.97 15.42 1.10
C ALA A 169 -18.88 14.52 0.22
N HIS A 170 -18.49 13.26 0.04
CA HIS A 170 -19.24 12.26 -0.72
C HIS A 170 -19.86 11.15 0.15
N GLY A 171 -20.14 11.45 1.42
CA GLY A 171 -20.82 10.55 2.36
C GLY A 171 -19.90 9.52 3.03
N SER A 172 -18.80 9.14 2.40
CA SER A 172 -17.83 8.17 2.96
C SER A 172 -16.42 8.43 2.43
N ILE A 173 -15.42 8.00 3.18
CA ILE A 173 -14.01 7.97 2.77
C ILE A 173 -13.64 6.50 2.53
N PRO A 174 -13.01 6.14 1.39
CA PRO A 174 -12.64 4.78 1.10
C PRO A 174 -11.67 4.20 2.14
N LEU A 175 -11.94 2.98 2.60
CA LEU A 175 -11.15 2.24 3.57
C LEU A 175 -10.43 1.10 2.86
N TYR A 176 -9.11 1.16 2.84
CA TYR A 176 -8.23 0.12 2.34
C TYR A 176 -7.70 -0.70 3.51
N PHE A 177 -7.52 -1.98 3.29
CA PHE A 177 -7.06 -2.88 4.34
C PHE A 177 -6.21 -4.00 3.74
N GLY A 178 -5.18 -4.46 4.47
CA GLY A 178 -4.32 -5.55 4.05
C GLY A 178 -3.99 -6.50 5.19
N GLY A 179 -3.84 -7.76 4.85
CA GLY A 179 -3.45 -8.82 5.76
C GLY A 179 -3.67 -10.20 5.14
N ALA A 180 -3.05 -11.24 5.68
CA ALA A 180 -3.10 -12.58 5.10
C ALA A 180 -3.56 -13.67 6.07
N SER A 181 -3.72 -13.36 7.36
CA SER A 181 -4.24 -14.30 8.36
C SER A 181 -5.77 -14.41 8.29
N ALA A 182 -6.34 -15.47 8.85
CA ALA A 182 -7.80 -15.64 8.92
C ALA A 182 -8.48 -14.45 9.61
N ALA A 183 -7.93 -13.97 10.74
CA ALA A 183 -8.44 -12.79 11.45
C ALA A 183 -8.38 -11.53 10.57
N ALA A 184 -7.33 -11.37 9.75
CA ALA A 184 -7.23 -10.27 8.81
C ALA A 184 -8.31 -10.35 7.71
N ILE A 185 -8.54 -11.54 7.16
CA ILE A 185 -9.54 -11.73 6.10
C ILE A 185 -10.93 -11.42 6.63
N GLU A 186 -11.29 -11.87 7.82
CA GLU A 186 -12.58 -11.57 8.43
C GLU A 186 -12.77 -10.08 8.68
N ALA A 187 -11.77 -9.41 9.29
CA ALA A 187 -11.82 -7.98 9.56
C ALA A 187 -11.93 -7.15 8.27
N GLY A 188 -11.11 -7.46 7.26
CA GLY A 188 -11.11 -6.77 5.99
C GLY A 188 -12.37 -7.01 5.17
N ALA A 189 -12.85 -8.24 5.08
CA ALA A 189 -14.08 -8.59 4.39
C ALA A 189 -15.31 -7.85 4.98
N ALA A 190 -15.35 -7.70 6.31
CA ALA A 190 -16.43 -7.02 6.99
C ALA A 190 -16.42 -5.49 6.81
N GLN A 191 -15.27 -4.86 6.61
CA GLN A 191 -15.15 -3.41 6.72
C GLN A 191 -14.46 -2.70 5.56
N ALA A 192 -13.59 -3.37 4.80
CA ALA A 192 -12.82 -2.71 3.74
C ALA A 192 -13.65 -2.46 2.48
N ASP A 193 -13.32 -1.40 1.75
CA ASP A 193 -13.78 -1.15 0.38
C ASP A 193 -12.79 -1.71 -0.64
N VAL A 194 -11.49 -1.74 -0.27
CA VAL A 194 -10.40 -2.31 -1.08
C VAL A 194 -9.51 -3.19 -0.20
N TYR A 195 -9.34 -4.45 -0.61
CA TYR A 195 -8.43 -5.39 0.03
C TYR A 195 -7.09 -5.40 -0.69
N MET A 196 -6.02 -5.07 0.03
CA MET A 196 -4.67 -4.94 -0.52
C MET A 196 -3.88 -6.24 -0.38
N LEU A 197 -3.37 -6.73 -1.50
CA LEU A 197 -2.58 -7.95 -1.62
C LEU A 197 -1.13 -7.63 -1.98
N TRP A 198 -0.20 -8.44 -1.54
CA TRP A 198 1.17 -8.40 -2.05
C TRP A 198 1.26 -9.15 -3.38
N GLY A 199 2.28 -8.81 -4.19
CA GLY A 199 2.54 -9.46 -5.46
C GLY A 199 2.96 -10.92 -5.26
N GLU A 200 2.02 -11.82 -5.34
CA GLU A 200 2.19 -13.27 -5.38
C GLU A 200 1.91 -13.78 -6.79
N PRO A 201 2.29 -15.04 -7.15
CA PRO A 201 1.95 -15.64 -8.43
C PRO A 201 0.45 -15.61 -8.73
N LEU A 202 0.08 -15.54 -10.02
CA LEU A 202 -1.31 -15.42 -10.48
C LEU A 202 -2.25 -16.44 -9.84
N ALA A 203 -1.85 -17.72 -9.77
CA ALA A 203 -2.65 -18.75 -9.14
C ALA A 203 -2.91 -18.48 -7.66
N ALA A 204 -1.90 -18.01 -6.92
CA ALA A 204 -2.03 -17.68 -5.50
C ALA A 204 -2.91 -16.44 -5.27
N ILE A 205 -2.82 -15.45 -6.16
CA ILE A 205 -3.72 -14.27 -6.12
C ILE A 205 -5.16 -14.68 -6.43
N ALA A 206 -5.40 -15.56 -7.39
CA ALA A 206 -6.74 -16.08 -7.68
C ALA A 206 -7.37 -16.77 -6.45
N GLU A 207 -6.61 -17.58 -5.72
CA GLU A 207 -7.04 -18.21 -4.48
C GLU A 207 -7.38 -17.17 -3.41
N ARG A 208 -6.52 -16.16 -3.21
CA ARG A 208 -6.76 -15.08 -2.23
C ARG A 208 -7.97 -14.24 -2.54
N VAL A 209 -8.15 -13.88 -3.81
CA VAL A 209 -9.33 -13.15 -4.27
C VAL A 209 -10.61 -13.96 -3.99
N ALA A 210 -10.60 -15.26 -4.27
CA ALA A 210 -11.74 -16.12 -4.00
C ALA A 210 -12.04 -16.24 -2.48
N GLU A 211 -10.99 -16.40 -1.66
CA GLU A 211 -11.11 -16.50 -0.20
C GLU A 211 -11.72 -15.24 0.42
N VAL A 212 -11.20 -14.06 0.06
CA VAL A 212 -11.70 -12.78 0.57
C VAL A 212 -13.12 -12.48 0.05
N ARG A 213 -13.42 -12.79 -1.22
CA ARG A 213 -14.79 -12.66 -1.75
C ARG A 213 -15.77 -13.52 -0.99
N ALA A 214 -15.44 -14.80 -0.76
CA ALA A 214 -16.30 -15.70 0.00
C ALA A 214 -16.53 -15.20 1.43
N ALA A 215 -15.52 -14.57 2.07
CA ALA A 215 -15.69 -13.96 3.37
C ALA A 215 -16.60 -12.72 3.32
N ALA A 216 -16.46 -11.86 2.31
CA ALA A 216 -17.28 -10.68 2.12
C ALA A 216 -18.75 -11.04 1.80
N ASP A 217 -18.97 -12.05 0.96
CA ASP A 217 -20.30 -12.55 0.62
C ASP A 217 -21.09 -13.02 1.86
N ARG A 218 -20.41 -13.66 2.83
CA ARG A 218 -21.04 -14.10 4.10
C ARG A 218 -21.63 -12.94 4.92
N VAL A 219 -21.10 -11.73 4.73
CA VAL A 219 -21.56 -10.51 5.43
C VAL A 219 -22.26 -9.53 4.50
N GLY A 220 -22.62 -9.96 3.29
CA GLY A 220 -23.36 -9.16 2.30
C GLY A 220 -22.60 -7.98 1.74
N ARG A 221 -21.26 -8.08 1.63
CA ARG A 221 -20.40 -7.00 1.12
C ARG A 221 -19.70 -7.38 -0.18
N THR A 222 -19.40 -6.36 -0.96
CA THR A 222 -18.49 -6.45 -2.11
C THR A 222 -17.21 -5.70 -1.79
N VAL A 223 -16.07 -6.32 -2.08
CA VAL A 223 -14.72 -5.78 -1.84
C VAL A 223 -13.95 -5.75 -3.15
N ARG A 224 -13.31 -4.63 -3.46
CA ARG A 224 -12.35 -4.51 -4.56
C ARG A 224 -10.97 -5.01 -4.12
N PHE A 225 -10.07 -5.26 -5.08
CA PHE A 225 -8.73 -5.76 -4.77
C PHE A 225 -7.65 -4.84 -5.31
N SER A 226 -6.60 -4.67 -4.52
CA SER A 226 -5.37 -3.99 -4.90
C SER A 226 -4.19 -4.96 -4.83
N LEU A 227 -3.27 -4.87 -5.79
CA LEU A 227 -2.02 -5.63 -5.80
C LEU A 227 -0.84 -4.67 -5.70
N SER A 228 0.14 -5.01 -4.87
CA SER A 228 1.36 -4.24 -4.70
C SER A 228 2.54 -4.95 -5.37
N THR A 229 3.16 -4.29 -6.37
CA THR A 229 4.33 -4.78 -7.12
C THR A 229 5.33 -3.67 -7.38
N ARG A 230 6.54 -4.05 -7.84
CA ARG A 230 7.61 -3.12 -8.20
C ARG A 230 8.02 -3.32 -9.65
N PRO A 231 7.47 -2.57 -10.61
CA PRO A 231 7.88 -2.68 -12.01
C PRO A 231 9.36 -2.38 -12.19
N ILE A 232 10.04 -3.14 -13.04
CA ILE A 232 11.40 -2.88 -13.51
C ILE A 232 11.31 -2.84 -15.03
N LEU A 233 11.45 -1.64 -15.59
CA LEU A 233 11.33 -1.40 -17.02
C LEU A 233 12.71 -1.35 -17.70
N GLY A 234 12.76 -1.77 -18.95
CA GLY A 234 13.86 -1.59 -19.88
C GLY A 234 13.30 -1.35 -21.29
N ASP A 235 14.07 -0.71 -22.16
CA ASP A 235 13.65 -0.50 -23.56
C ASP A 235 13.64 -1.84 -24.33
N THR A 236 14.42 -2.81 -23.87
CA THR A 236 14.39 -4.21 -24.30
C THR A 236 14.19 -5.14 -23.11
N GLU A 237 13.73 -6.37 -23.36
CA GLU A 237 13.60 -7.39 -22.31
C GLU A 237 14.93 -7.68 -21.62
N GLN A 238 16.03 -7.73 -22.39
CA GLN A 238 17.36 -7.98 -21.83
C GLN A 238 17.79 -6.84 -20.89
N GLU A 239 17.60 -5.58 -21.27
CA GLU A 239 17.92 -4.43 -20.43
C GLU A 239 17.11 -4.43 -19.13
N ALA A 240 15.84 -4.81 -19.19
CA ALA A 240 15.01 -4.92 -17.98
C ALA A 240 15.55 -5.99 -17.03
N TRP A 241 15.97 -7.15 -17.54
CA TRP A 241 16.56 -8.21 -16.72
C TRP A 241 17.94 -7.84 -16.19
N ASP A 242 18.79 -7.19 -17.00
CA ASP A 242 20.11 -6.70 -16.55
C ASP A 242 19.94 -5.70 -15.39
N ARG A 243 18.94 -4.80 -15.49
CA ARG A 243 18.57 -3.88 -14.40
C ARG A 243 18.08 -4.62 -13.16
N ALA A 244 17.27 -5.67 -13.30
CA ALA A 244 16.80 -6.47 -12.19
C ALA A 244 17.97 -7.18 -11.48
N GLU A 245 18.92 -7.75 -12.22
CA GLU A 245 20.13 -8.37 -11.67
C GLU A 245 20.99 -7.35 -10.92
N GLU A 246 21.20 -6.15 -11.46
CA GLU A 246 21.92 -5.06 -10.80
C GLU A 246 21.25 -4.64 -9.48
N ILE A 247 19.91 -4.51 -9.46
CA ILE A 247 19.14 -4.22 -8.25
C ILE A 247 19.32 -5.32 -7.22
N GLY A 248 19.29 -6.58 -7.63
CA GLY A 248 19.53 -7.74 -6.77
C GLY A 248 20.92 -7.72 -6.15
N ALA A 249 21.95 -7.48 -6.96
CA ALA A 249 23.34 -7.38 -6.51
C ALA A 249 23.54 -6.24 -5.50
N LYS A 250 23.05 -5.04 -5.79
CA LYS A 250 23.12 -3.88 -4.88
C LYS A 250 22.34 -4.12 -3.59
N THR A 251 21.21 -4.82 -3.66
CA THR A 251 20.45 -5.20 -2.45
C THR A 251 21.24 -6.16 -1.58
N ALA A 252 21.89 -7.17 -2.17
CA ALA A 252 22.72 -8.12 -1.44
C ALA A 252 23.93 -7.43 -0.80
N GLU A 253 24.60 -6.54 -1.52
CA GLU A 253 25.73 -5.75 -1.02
C GLU A 253 25.35 -4.90 0.20
N ARG A 254 24.26 -4.13 0.11
CA ARG A 254 23.75 -3.34 1.24
C ARG A 254 23.43 -4.18 2.48
N LEU A 255 22.84 -5.35 2.28
CA LEU A 255 22.57 -6.27 3.38
C LEU A 255 23.83 -6.83 4.02
N ALA A 256 24.86 -7.12 3.21
CA ALA A 256 26.16 -7.56 3.72
C ALA A 256 26.87 -6.46 4.52
N GLN A 257 26.86 -5.22 4.03
CA GLN A 257 27.42 -4.06 4.75
C GLN A 257 26.69 -3.81 6.08
N ALA A 258 25.36 -3.87 6.09
CA ALA A 258 24.55 -3.73 7.31
C ALA A 258 24.83 -4.83 8.35
N ALA A 259 25.14 -6.07 7.90
CA ALA A 259 25.48 -7.19 8.77
C ALA A 259 26.85 -7.04 9.43
N GLN A 260 27.76 -6.29 8.81
CA GLN A 260 29.12 -6.06 9.34
C GLN A 260 29.21 -4.93 10.37
N GLY A 261 28.09 -4.32 10.77
CA GLY A 261 28.04 -3.28 11.80
C GLY A 261 28.65 -1.93 11.37
N GLY A 262 28.80 -1.70 10.08
CA GLY A 262 29.48 -0.54 9.52
C GLY A 262 28.54 0.61 9.16
N GLY A 263 28.71 1.72 9.83
CA GLY A 263 28.45 3.06 9.33
C GLY A 263 27.09 3.68 9.66
N PRO A 264 27.02 5.02 9.59
CA PRO A 264 25.77 5.80 9.62
C PRO A 264 25.00 5.54 8.31
N GLY A 265 24.15 4.56 8.31
CA GLY A 265 23.44 4.09 7.14
C GLY A 265 22.91 2.67 7.31
N ALA A 266 22.95 2.15 8.56
CA ALA A 266 22.16 0.97 8.87
C ALA A 266 20.78 1.18 8.26
N PRO A 267 20.23 0.23 7.47
CA PRO A 267 19.05 0.47 6.67
C PRO A 267 18.03 1.15 7.55
N LEU A 268 17.75 2.42 7.26
CA LEU A 268 16.55 3.04 7.77
C LEU A 268 15.48 2.03 7.46
N ARG A 269 14.84 1.50 8.48
CA ARG A 269 13.74 0.57 8.40
C ARG A 269 12.64 1.25 7.58
N GLY A 270 12.94 1.35 6.27
CA GLY A 270 11.96 1.73 5.29
C GLY A 270 10.95 0.59 5.29
N HIS A 271 9.71 0.91 5.29
CA HIS A 271 8.47 0.12 5.13
C HIS A 271 8.58 -1.39 4.75
N GLY A 272 9.65 -2.05 5.09
CA GLY A 272 9.94 -3.45 4.85
C GLY A 272 10.88 -3.94 5.94
N GLY A 273 10.32 -4.52 6.97
CA GLY A 273 10.88 -4.89 8.24
C GLY A 273 12.29 -5.45 8.26
N ALA A 274 12.96 -5.19 9.35
CA ALA A 274 14.25 -5.77 9.71
C ALA A 274 14.18 -7.29 9.78
N ARG A 275 15.29 -7.95 9.45
CA ARG A 275 15.57 -9.40 9.62
C ARG A 275 15.28 -9.96 11.02
N ASN A 276 14.99 -9.13 12.02
CA ASN A 276 14.79 -9.50 13.42
C ASN A 276 13.39 -9.20 13.96
N SER A 277 12.36 -9.00 13.12
CA SER A 277 11.01 -9.07 13.67
C SER A 277 10.70 -10.54 13.95
N SER A 278 10.63 -10.90 15.22
CA SER A 278 10.20 -12.21 15.71
C SER A 278 8.72 -12.50 15.41
N SER A 279 8.02 -11.61 14.72
CA SER A 279 6.65 -11.81 14.28
C SER A 279 6.64 -12.38 12.86
N SER A 280 6.36 -13.66 12.76
CA SER A 280 5.98 -14.30 11.51
C SER A 280 4.63 -13.73 11.07
N SER A 281 4.59 -12.97 9.97
CA SER A 281 3.30 -12.64 9.36
C SER A 281 3.01 -13.68 8.28
N VAL A 282 1.78 -14.17 8.24
CA VAL A 282 1.32 -15.16 7.24
C VAL A 282 1.66 -14.70 5.81
N GLY A 283 1.47 -13.40 5.50
CA GLY A 283 1.81 -12.86 4.19
C GLY A 283 3.31 -12.95 3.86
N ARG A 284 4.16 -12.66 4.85
CA ARG A 284 5.62 -12.79 4.70
C ARG A 284 6.05 -14.23 4.47
N GLU A 285 5.55 -15.17 5.28
CA GLU A 285 5.86 -16.60 5.14
C GLU A 285 5.43 -17.16 3.78
N ARG A 286 4.24 -16.76 3.31
CA ARG A 286 3.77 -17.14 1.98
C ARG A 286 4.70 -16.62 0.88
N LEU A 287 5.05 -15.35 0.92
CA LEU A 287 5.90 -14.74 -0.11
C LEU A 287 7.31 -15.34 -0.10
N LEU A 288 7.88 -15.60 1.08
CA LEU A 288 9.15 -16.33 1.20
C LEU A 288 9.05 -17.75 0.65
N GLY A 289 7.95 -18.45 0.94
CA GLY A 289 7.72 -19.79 0.43
C GLY A 289 7.65 -19.87 -1.10
N PHE A 290 7.24 -18.80 -1.80
CA PHE A 290 7.38 -18.68 -3.25
C PHE A 290 8.82 -18.38 -3.64
N ALA A 291 9.44 -17.39 -3.02
CA ALA A 291 10.80 -16.92 -3.35
C ALA A 291 11.90 -17.96 -3.09
N GLU A 292 11.67 -18.94 -2.22
CA GLU A 292 12.56 -20.07 -1.96
C GLU A 292 12.46 -21.16 -3.02
N LYS A 293 11.31 -21.28 -3.70
CA LYS A 293 11.09 -22.32 -4.71
C LYS A 293 11.57 -21.90 -6.08
N GLN A 294 11.40 -20.63 -6.43
CA GLN A 294 11.64 -20.15 -7.79
C GLN A 294 11.86 -18.64 -7.81
N ASP A 295 12.79 -18.18 -8.63
CA ASP A 295 13.11 -16.76 -8.77
C ASP A 295 12.12 -15.98 -9.63
N VAL A 296 11.51 -16.63 -10.64
CA VAL A 296 10.58 -15.99 -11.58
C VAL A 296 9.31 -16.83 -11.70
N TYR A 297 8.15 -16.20 -11.54
CA TYR A 297 6.83 -16.78 -11.76
C TYR A 297 6.11 -16.04 -12.89
N ASP A 298 5.17 -16.74 -13.54
CA ASP A 298 4.28 -16.14 -14.55
C ASP A 298 5.05 -15.35 -15.61
N GLU A 299 6.22 -15.86 -16.01
CA GLU A 299 7.20 -15.31 -16.95
C GLU A 299 7.93 -14.06 -16.44
N ARG A 300 7.34 -13.21 -15.56
CA ARG A 300 7.85 -11.88 -15.24
C ARG A 300 7.82 -11.48 -13.78
N LEU A 301 7.13 -12.22 -12.91
CA LEU A 301 7.09 -11.93 -11.48
C LEU A 301 8.40 -12.41 -10.83
N TRP A 302 9.30 -11.47 -10.54
CA TRP A 302 10.62 -11.73 -9.97
C TRP A 302 10.60 -11.61 -8.44
N THR A 303 11.07 -12.64 -7.76
CA THR A 303 10.96 -12.79 -6.30
C THR A 303 12.31 -12.70 -5.56
N THR A 304 13.41 -12.55 -6.26
CA THR A 304 14.76 -12.53 -5.67
C THR A 304 14.92 -11.47 -4.57
N VAL A 305 14.37 -10.25 -4.77
CA VAL A 305 14.43 -9.21 -3.73
C VAL A 305 13.65 -9.63 -2.48
N ALA A 306 12.52 -10.32 -2.63
CA ALA A 306 11.78 -10.87 -1.50
C ALA A 306 12.63 -11.87 -0.70
N ARG A 307 13.32 -12.78 -1.39
CA ARG A 307 14.24 -13.73 -0.77
C ARG A 307 15.40 -13.04 -0.05
N LEU A 308 16.04 -12.07 -0.69
CA LEU A 308 17.17 -11.34 -0.12
C LEU A 308 16.78 -10.54 1.13
N THR A 309 15.64 -9.84 1.08
CA THR A 309 15.19 -8.94 2.15
C THR A 309 14.35 -9.61 3.22
N GLY A 310 14.02 -10.88 3.05
CA GLY A 310 13.14 -11.62 3.94
C GLY A 310 11.67 -11.21 3.77
N ALA A 311 11.24 -10.86 2.58
CA ALA A 311 9.86 -10.50 2.22
C ALA A 311 9.23 -9.44 3.13
N GLY A 312 9.97 -8.38 3.42
CA GLY A 312 9.52 -7.27 4.23
C GLY A 312 8.63 -6.30 3.44
N GLY A 313 7.37 -6.63 3.19
CA GLY A 313 6.45 -5.73 2.49
C GLY A 313 6.45 -5.91 0.97
N ASN A 314 6.32 -4.81 0.21
CA ASN A 314 6.31 -4.81 -1.25
C ASN A 314 7.72 -5.10 -1.81
N SER A 315 8.00 -6.35 -2.06
CA SER A 315 9.34 -6.87 -2.41
C SER A 315 9.37 -7.75 -3.66
N THR A 316 8.26 -7.93 -4.37
CA THR A 316 8.20 -8.62 -5.66
C THR A 316 8.18 -7.62 -6.82
N ALA A 317 8.90 -7.94 -7.88
CA ALA A 317 8.98 -7.09 -9.06
C ALA A 317 8.33 -7.74 -10.28
N VAL A 318 7.90 -6.90 -11.24
CA VAL A 318 7.47 -7.35 -12.58
C VAL A 318 8.46 -6.76 -13.58
N VAL A 319 9.17 -7.64 -14.31
CA VAL A 319 10.33 -7.27 -15.12
C VAL A 319 10.01 -7.41 -16.61
N GLY A 320 10.35 -6.39 -17.41
CA GLY A 320 10.18 -6.43 -18.86
C GLY A 320 10.13 -5.06 -19.51
N THR A 321 9.80 -5.03 -20.81
CA THR A 321 9.46 -3.77 -21.49
C THR A 321 8.15 -3.21 -20.90
N PRO A 322 7.84 -1.92 -21.10
CA PRO A 322 6.57 -1.34 -20.67
C PRO A 322 5.35 -2.17 -21.09
N GLU A 323 5.31 -2.66 -22.32
CA GLU A 323 4.21 -3.49 -22.85
C GLU A 323 4.13 -4.85 -22.15
N GLN A 324 5.28 -5.47 -21.90
CA GLN A 324 5.35 -6.77 -21.24
C GLN A 324 4.93 -6.66 -19.77
N VAL A 325 5.35 -5.60 -19.09
CA VAL A 325 4.95 -5.33 -17.70
C VAL A 325 3.47 -4.98 -17.61
N ALA A 326 2.96 -4.15 -18.55
CA ALA A 326 1.54 -3.83 -18.60
C ALA A 326 0.70 -5.09 -18.78
N GLU A 327 1.06 -5.98 -19.73
CA GLU A 327 0.34 -7.22 -19.96
C GLU A 327 0.40 -8.16 -18.75
N ALA A 328 1.54 -8.26 -18.06
CA ALA A 328 1.67 -9.06 -16.85
C ALA A 328 0.76 -8.53 -15.72
N LEU A 329 0.68 -7.21 -15.52
CA LEU A 329 -0.22 -6.60 -14.54
C LEU A 329 -1.69 -6.74 -14.92
N LEU A 330 -2.01 -6.67 -16.22
CA LEU A 330 -3.36 -6.87 -16.73
C LEU A 330 -3.86 -8.31 -16.58
N LYS A 331 -2.99 -9.33 -16.48
CA LYS A 331 -3.38 -10.68 -16.09
C LYS A 331 -3.98 -10.72 -14.66
N TYR A 332 -3.48 -9.90 -13.73
CA TYR A 332 -4.10 -9.74 -12.41
C TYR A 332 -5.42 -8.96 -12.47
N TYR A 333 -5.53 -7.97 -13.37
CA TYR A 333 -6.80 -7.30 -13.65
C TYR A 333 -7.89 -8.29 -14.10
N ASP A 334 -7.51 -9.31 -14.87
CA ASP A 334 -8.40 -10.38 -15.30
C ASP A 334 -8.91 -11.25 -14.13
N LEU A 335 -8.18 -11.32 -13.03
CA LEU A 335 -8.60 -11.97 -11.78
C LEU A 335 -9.49 -11.09 -10.89
N GLY A 336 -9.70 -9.82 -11.29
CA GLY A 336 -10.51 -8.83 -10.57
C GLY A 336 -9.71 -7.91 -9.65
N VAL A 337 -8.39 -7.83 -9.82
CA VAL A 337 -7.54 -6.82 -9.17
C VAL A 337 -7.66 -5.52 -9.96
N THR A 338 -8.45 -4.58 -9.49
CA THR A 338 -8.72 -3.32 -10.20
C THR A 338 -7.84 -2.16 -9.76
N THR A 339 -7.01 -2.36 -8.75
CA THR A 339 -6.10 -1.34 -8.22
C THR A 339 -4.68 -1.88 -8.19
N HIS A 340 -3.71 -1.15 -8.75
CA HIS A 340 -2.29 -1.50 -8.72
C HIS A 340 -1.50 -0.47 -7.92
N LEU A 341 -0.90 -0.89 -6.80
CA LEU A 341 0.10 -0.09 -6.08
C LEU A 341 1.47 -0.42 -6.65
N ILE A 342 2.09 0.53 -7.31
CA ILE A 342 3.41 0.37 -7.92
C ILE A 342 4.42 1.34 -7.29
N ARG A 343 5.63 0.84 -7.05
CA ARG A 343 6.73 1.61 -6.52
C ARG A 343 8.04 1.12 -7.11
N GLY A 344 8.86 2.02 -7.59
CA GLY A 344 10.17 1.72 -8.14
C GLY A 344 11.27 1.47 -7.11
N PHE A 345 12.47 1.19 -7.59
CA PHE A 345 13.70 1.05 -6.81
C PHE A 345 14.46 2.38 -6.75
N ASP A 346 14.27 3.24 -7.74
CA ASP A 346 14.63 4.66 -7.75
C ASP A 346 13.33 5.46 -7.75
N PRO A 347 12.72 5.73 -6.57
CA PRO A 347 11.30 6.07 -6.47
C PRO A 347 10.86 7.27 -7.32
N TYR A 348 11.67 8.33 -7.37
CA TYR A 348 11.32 9.53 -8.15
C TYR A 348 11.41 9.28 -9.66
N GLU A 349 12.55 8.75 -10.11
CA GLU A 349 12.83 8.50 -11.52
C GLU A 349 11.87 7.46 -12.10
N ASP A 350 11.65 6.38 -11.33
CA ASP A 350 10.73 5.32 -11.74
C ASP A 350 9.27 5.82 -11.80
N ALA A 351 8.85 6.73 -10.90
CA ALA A 351 7.51 7.30 -10.98
C ALA A 351 7.31 8.14 -12.26
N VAL A 352 8.31 8.91 -12.65
CA VAL A 352 8.28 9.66 -13.93
C VAL A 352 8.20 8.67 -15.11
N GLU A 353 9.08 7.67 -15.14
CA GLU A 353 9.10 6.67 -16.22
C GLU A 353 7.78 5.89 -16.30
N TYR A 354 7.19 5.53 -15.17
CA TYR A 354 5.89 4.83 -15.15
C TYR A 354 4.79 5.71 -15.73
N GLY A 355 4.74 7.01 -15.36
CA GLY A 355 3.76 7.95 -15.90
C GLY A 355 3.84 8.05 -17.43
N GLU A 356 5.05 8.11 -17.95
CA GLU A 356 5.29 8.25 -19.38
C GLU A 356 5.06 6.95 -20.17
N LYS A 357 5.54 5.81 -19.67
CA LYS A 357 5.64 4.57 -20.45
C LYS A 357 4.63 3.50 -20.06
N LEU A 358 4.27 3.37 -18.76
CA LEU A 358 3.51 2.22 -18.25
C LEU A 358 2.02 2.54 -18.03
N LEU A 359 1.71 3.67 -17.41
CA LEU A 359 0.33 4.01 -17.04
C LEU A 359 -0.63 4.09 -18.23
N PRO A 360 -0.25 4.71 -19.37
CA PRO A 360 -1.11 4.73 -20.56
C PRO A 360 -1.45 3.31 -21.04
N LEU A 361 -0.47 2.41 -21.09
CA LEU A 361 -0.66 1.01 -21.51
C LEU A 361 -1.60 0.23 -20.58
N LEU A 362 -1.47 0.45 -19.27
CA LEU A 362 -2.37 -0.17 -18.29
C LEU A 362 -3.81 0.32 -18.46
N ARG A 363 -4.02 1.62 -18.65
CA ARG A 363 -5.35 2.21 -18.83
C ARG A 363 -6.02 1.71 -20.12
N ASP A 364 -5.29 1.76 -21.23
CA ASP A 364 -5.78 1.31 -22.54
C ASP A 364 -6.08 -0.21 -22.51
N GLY A 365 -5.18 -0.99 -21.93
CA GLY A 365 -5.35 -2.42 -21.80
C GLY A 365 -6.54 -2.82 -20.92
N ALA A 366 -6.76 -2.13 -19.80
CA ALA A 366 -7.91 -2.34 -18.95
C ALA A 366 -9.23 -1.95 -19.65
N ALA A 367 -9.25 -0.79 -20.33
CA ALA A 367 -10.42 -0.35 -21.07
C ALA A 367 -10.82 -1.33 -22.19
N LYS A 368 -9.82 -1.89 -22.90
CA LYS A 368 -10.05 -2.92 -23.92
C LYS A 368 -10.68 -4.18 -23.33
N ARG A 369 -10.14 -4.67 -22.19
CA ARG A 369 -10.68 -5.85 -21.49
C ARG A 369 -12.11 -5.62 -20.98
N ASP A 370 -12.40 -4.43 -20.47
CA ASP A 370 -13.77 -4.07 -20.03
C ASP A 370 -14.74 -4.04 -21.21
N ALA A 371 -14.34 -3.50 -22.35
CA ALA A 371 -15.16 -3.50 -23.55
C ALA A 371 -15.44 -4.93 -24.07
N GLU A 372 -14.44 -5.81 -24.07
CA GLU A 372 -14.58 -7.22 -24.48
C GLU A 372 -15.51 -8.03 -23.53
N ARG A 373 -15.56 -7.65 -22.25
CA ARG A 373 -16.47 -8.27 -21.25
C ARG A 373 -17.87 -7.69 -21.22
N GLY A 374 -18.15 -6.66 -22.02
CA GLY A 374 -19.43 -5.96 -22.02
C GLY A 374 -19.67 -5.16 -20.72
N VAL A 375 -18.64 -4.85 -19.97
CA VAL A 375 -18.69 -3.96 -18.84
C VAL A 375 -18.69 -2.53 -19.39
N LEU A 376 -19.85 -1.88 -19.42
CA LEU A 376 -19.95 -0.47 -19.80
C LEU A 376 -19.17 0.40 -18.80
N ALA A 377 -18.37 1.31 -19.32
CA ALA A 377 -17.55 2.26 -18.57
C ALA A 377 -18.39 3.22 -17.72
#